data_7ad93787de925a0336691babada8ef70
#
_entry.id   7ad93787de925a0336691babada8ef70
#
_cell.length_a   1.000
_cell.length_b   1.000
_cell.length_c   1.000
_cell.angle_alpha   90.00
_cell.angle_beta   90.00
_cell.angle_gamma   90.00
#
_symmetry.space_group_name_H-M   'P 1'
#
loop_
_entity.id
_entity.type
_entity.pdbx_description
1 polymer ?
#
loop_
_entity_poly.entity_id
_entity_poly.type
_entity_poly.pdbx_seq_one_letter_code
_entity_poly.pdbx_strand_id
1 'polypeptide(L)'
;MNKFETDTLLLPVIGESPAGEDIEYDPVYSEIREARQNDPDYMSQGEWAVSEPRRADWRKVRKLCEVTLRNKSKDLQISCWYVESLTQLYSLEGLHCGLEYLAKFISQYWTICWPSHEEGPEIRYSKLVRLDMDLSEYLKSCPLLDDKEITLAEWYKALAFEHGASLSEEGKEKLIESEGDHSVEAFKKSVGKYNTRKISEQFLKFSDLPDKIDEIESFYFFHTHEDIHHIFAKTRHTISEITELLSRFLPQDVQDTNAVSPLSVESGSRETGRTLPAEQQAYYAALTPSTDKEMTREKAIEQ
;
A
#
# COMPACT_ATOMS: atom_id res chain seq x y z
N MET A 1 -14.39 -14.43 -8.91
CA MET A 1 -13.58 -14.26 -10.13
C MET A 1 -12.79 -12.98 -9.95
N ASN A 2 -11.46 -13.05 -9.87
CA ASN A 2 -10.62 -11.89 -9.54
C ASN A 2 -10.68 -10.90 -10.72
N LYS A 3 -11.26 -9.71 -10.52
CA LYS A 3 -11.49 -8.67 -11.54
C LYS A 3 -10.19 -8.17 -12.20
N PHE A 4 -9.06 -8.37 -11.53
CA PHE A 4 -7.77 -7.80 -11.93
C PHE A 4 -6.78 -8.83 -12.49
N GLU A 5 -7.15 -10.11 -12.58
CA GLU A 5 -6.32 -11.22 -13.08
C GLU A 5 -4.90 -11.27 -12.46
N THR A 6 -4.76 -10.80 -11.23
CA THR A 6 -3.47 -10.71 -10.51
C THR A 6 -2.75 -12.05 -10.41
N ASP A 7 -3.51 -13.15 -10.31
CA ASP A 7 -2.93 -14.50 -10.22
C ASP A 7 -2.15 -14.91 -11.49
N THR A 8 -2.51 -14.36 -12.66
CA THR A 8 -1.76 -14.62 -13.90
C THR A 8 -0.38 -13.97 -13.92
N LEU A 9 -0.20 -12.88 -13.15
CA LEU A 9 1.09 -12.20 -13.02
C LEU A 9 2.04 -12.93 -12.05
N LEU A 10 1.50 -13.86 -11.25
CA LEU A 10 2.27 -14.71 -10.35
C LEU A 10 2.71 -16.02 -11.01
N LEU A 11 2.32 -16.27 -12.26
CA LEU A 11 2.84 -17.42 -13.01
C LEU A 11 4.33 -17.16 -13.38
N PRO A 12 5.19 -18.20 -13.39
CA PRO A 12 6.58 -18.05 -13.79
C PRO A 12 6.73 -17.43 -15.18
N VAL A 13 7.80 -16.65 -15.37
CA VAL A 13 8.19 -16.20 -16.70
C VAL A 13 8.69 -17.41 -17.51
N ILE A 14 8.29 -17.50 -18.78
CA ILE A 14 8.74 -18.58 -19.65
C ILE A 14 10.19 -18.31 -20.04
N GLY A 15 11.10 -19.20 -19.66
CA GLY A 15 12.53 -19.06 -19.95
C GLY A 15 13.39 -19.92 -19.02
N GLU A 16 14.68 -19.59 -18.92
CA GLU A 16 15.64 -20.30 -18.07
C GLU A 16 15.41 -20.05 -16.57
N SER A 17 14.98 -18.85 -16.23
CA SER A 17 14.66 -18.47 -14.85
C SER A 17 13.18 -18.20 -14.67
N PRO A 18 12.53 -18.75 -13.63
CA PRO A 18 11.13 -18.45 -13.33
C PRO A 18 10.88 -16.97 -12.95
N ALA A 19 11.93 -16.25 -12.52
CA ALA A 19 11.88 -14.82 -12.26
C ALA A 19 12.16 -13.97 -13.52
N GLY A 20 12.53 -14.59 -14.66
CA GLY A 20 12.89 -13.87 -15.88
C GLY A 20 14.24 -13.18 -15.78
N GLU A 21 14.39 -12.06 -16.46
CA GLU A 21 15.62 -11.30 -16.63
C GLU A 21 15.68 -10.11 -15.69
N ASP A 22 16.91 -9.63 -15.40
CA ASP A 22 17.13 -8.31 -14.84
C ASP A 22 16.81 -7.25 -15.90
N ILE A 23 15.94 -6.33 -15.53
CA ILE A 23 15.45 -5.27 -16.42
C ILE A 23 15.77 -3.86 -15.93
N GLU A 24 16.73 -3.70 -15.02
CA GLU A 24 17.07 -2.38 -14.44
C GLU A 24 17.37 -1.34 -15.52
N TYR A 25 18.03 -1.75 -16.63
CA TYR A 25 18.37 -0.88 -17.75
C TYR A 25 17.42 -1.01 -18.94
N ASP A 26 16.32 -1.76 -18.84
CA ASP A 26 15.32 -1.87 -19.90
C ASP A 26 14.56 -0.53 -20.05
N PRO A 27 14.30 -0.08 -21.29
CA PRO A 27 13.52 1.15 -21.54
C PRO A 27 12.16 1.19 -20.83
N VAL A 28 11.56 0.03 -20.52
CA VAL A 28 10.28 -0.06 -19.82
C VAL A 28 10.29 0.65 -18.45
N TYR A 29 11.44 0.63 -17.76
CA TYR A 29 11.59 1.38 -16.50
C TYR A 29 11.41 2.88 -16.69
N SER A 30 12.03 3.44 -17.72
CA SER A 30 11.90 4.85 -18.06
C SER A 30 10.49 5.19 -18.53
N GLU A 31 9.88 4.33 -19.36
CA GLU A 31 8.51 4.52 -19.84
C GLU A 31 7.49 4.53 -18.69
N ILE A 32 7.63 3.61 -17.73
CA ILE A 32 6.74 3.58 -16.55
C ILE A 32 6.97 4.82 -15.69
N ARG A 33 8.23 5.19 -15.46
CA ARG A 33 8.59 6.38 -14.66
C ARG A 33 8.03 7.66 -15.28
N GLU A 34 8.12 7.82 -16.60
CA GLU A 34 7.53 8.95 -17.31
C GLU A 34 6.00 8.94 -17.23
N ALA A 35 5.37 7.78 -17.42
CA ALA A 35 3.92 7.66 -17.34
C ALA A 35 3.35 7.95 -15.93
N ARG A 36 4.16 7.76 -14.87
CA ARG A 36 3.81 8.07 -13.48
C ARG A 36 3.98 9.54 -13.10
N GLN A 37 4.66 10.35 -13.94
CA GLN A 37 4.92 11.74 -13.61
C GLN A 37 3.63 12.56 -13.55
N ASN A 38 3.49 13.30 -12.47
CA ASN A 38 2.40 14.24 -12.25
C ASN A 38 3.00 15.57 -11.78
N ASP A 39 2.79 16.62 -12.56
CA ASP A 39 3.27 17.95 -12.17
C ASP A 39 2.34 18.54 -11.10
N PRO A 40 2.86 19.22 -10.08
CA PRO A 40 2.06 19.89 -9.06
C PRO A 40 1.10 20.93 -9.66
N ASP A 41 -0.10 21.02 -9.10
CA ASP A 41 -1.15 21.92 -9.61
C ASP A 41 -0.77 23.39 -9.59
N TYR A 42 0.12 23.82 -8.68
CA TYR A 42 0.59 25.21 -8.61
C TYR A 42 1.46 25.63 -9.81
N MET A 43 2.06 24.68 -10.53
CA MET A 43 2.86 24.99 -11.73
C MET A 43 2.01 25.45 -12.91
N SER A 44 0.71 25.21 -12.89
CA SER A 44 -0.22 25.64 -13.93
C SER A 44 -0.73 27.07 -13.76
N GLN A 45 -0.42 27.76 -12.66
CA GLN A 45 -1.05 29.03 -12.25
C GLN A 45 -0.18 30.28 -12.41
N GLY A 46 1.03 30.18 -12.97
CA GLY A 46 1.94 31.33 -13.10
C GLY A 46 1.99 31.93 -14.52
N GLU A 47 2.35 33.23 -14.63
CA GLU A 47 2.61 33.93 -15.91
C GLU A 47 3.69 33.25 -16.78
N TRP A 48 4.42 32.29 -16.25
CA TRP A 48 5.48 31.52 -16.88
C TRP A 48 5.09 30.08 -17.23
N ALA A 49 3.80 29.72 -17.15
CA ALA A 49 3.33 28.39 -17.54
C ALA A 49 3.46 28.19 -19.06
N VAL A 50 4.58 27.61 -19.50
CA VAL A 50 4.91 27.41 -20.93
C VAL A 50 4.31 26.11 -21.50
N SER A 51 3.79 25.22 -20.65
CA SER A 51 3.22 23.93 -21.08
C SER A 51 2.07 23.49 -20.17
N GLU A 52 1.15 22.68 -20.72
CA GLU A 52 0.16 22.00 -19.90
C GLU A 52 0.86 21.11 -18.87
N PRO A 53 0.42 21.11 -17.58
CA PRO A 53 1.02 20.26 -16.57
C PRO A 53 0.86 18.78 -16.94
N ARG A 54 1.93 18.01 -16.78
CA ARG A 54 1.89 16.57 -17.02
C ARG A 54 0.94 15.92 -16.04
N ARG A 55 0.13 14.99 -16.54
CA ARG A 55 -0.74 14.15 -15.72
C ARG A 55 -0.34 12.70 -15.88
N ALA A 56 -0.28 11.98 -14.76
CA ALA A 56 0.06 10.58 -14.78
C ALA A 56 -0.98 9.75 -15.55
N ASP A 57 -0.49 8.89 -16.44
CA ASP A 57 -1.32 7.89 -17.16
C ASP A 57 -1.25 6.53 -16.44
N TRP A 58 -2.05 6.39 -15.40
CA TRP A 58 -2.09 5.18 -14.60
C TRP A 58 -2.56 3.94 -15.36
N ARG A 59 -3.34 4.11 -16.45
CA ARG A 59 -3.73 2.99 -17.33
C ARG A 59 -2.54 2.47 -18.11
N LYS A 60 -1.69 3.36 -18.62
CA LYS A 60 -0.43 3.01 -19.28
C LYS A 60 0.52 2.34 -18.30
N VAL A 61 0.69 2.91 -17.10
CA VAL A 61 1.52 2.32 -16.02
C VAL A 61 1.09 0.89 -15.74
N ARG A 62 -0.20 0.68 -15.43
CA ARG A 62 -0.75 -0.66 -15.17
C ARG A 62 -0.44 -1.64 -16.30
N LYS A 63 -0.73 -1.25 -17.55
CA LYS A 63 -0.53 -2.11 -18.72
C LYS A 63 0.95 -2.49 -18.90
N LEU A 64 1.87 -1.54 -18.76
CA LEU A 64 3.31 -1.80 -18.87
C LEU A 64 3.78 -2.75 -17.75
N CYS A 65 3.34 -2.54 -16.51
CA CYS A 65 3.65 -3.44 -15.40
C CYS A 65 3.12 -4.85 -15.66
N GLU A 66 1.85 -5.00 -16.08
CA GLU A 66 1.25 -6.31 -16.37
C GLU A 66 2.02 -7.08 -17.47
N VAL A 67 2.37 -6.41 -18.55
CA VAL A 67 3.13 -7.02 -19.65
C VAL A 67 4.53 -7.45 -19.20
N THR A 68 5.20 -6.60 -18.43
CA THR A 68 6.55 -6.86 -17.93
C THR A 68 6.57 -8.01 -16.92
N LEU A 69 5.68 -8.00 -15.93
CA LEU A 69 5.58 -9.05 -14.90
C LEU A 69 5.19 -10.41 -15.49
N ARG A 70 4.38 -10.42 -16.54
CA ARG A 70 3.95 -11.66 -17.20
C ARG A 70 5.04 -12.27 -18.08
N ASN A 71 5.77 -11.45 -18.83
CA ASN A 71 6.57 -11.94 -19.95
C ASN A 71 8.09 -11.72 -19.80
N LYS A 72 8.53 -10.80 -18.94
CA LYS A 72 9.95 -10.40 -18.88
C LYS A 72 10.60 -10.69 -17.53
N SER A 73 9.99 -10.20 -16.44
CA SER A 73 10.69 -10.16 -15.15
C SER A 73 9.76 -10.14 -13.96
N LYS A 74 10.11 -10.87 -12.91
CA LYS A 74 9.52 -10.74 -11.57
C LYS A 74 10.33 -9.70 -10.79
N ASP A 75 10.14 -8.46 -11.16
CA ASP A 75 10.82 -7.33 -10.54
C ASP A 75 9.95 -6.69 -9.44
N LEU A 76 10.56 -6.45 -8.26
CA LEU A 76 9.87 -5.90 -7.09
C LEU A 76 9.44 -4.45 -7.31
N GLN A 77 10.25 -3.63 -8.01
CA GLN A 77 9.88 -2.24 -8.28
C GLN A 77 8.68 -2.17 -9.23
N ILE A 78 8.67 -3.01 -10.27
CA ILE A 78 7.53 -3.11 -11.19
C ILE A 78 6.28 -3.60 -10.45
N SER A 79 6.44 -4.54 -9.51
CA SER A 79 5.35 -5.01 -8.65
C SER A 79 4.81 -3.89 -7.75
N CYS A 80 5.67 -3.07 -7.16
CA CYS A 80 5.26 -1.89 -6.39
C CYS A 80 4.50 -0.87 -7.26
N TRP A 81 4.98 -0.56 -8.45
CA TRP A 81 4.28 0.33 -9.38
C TRP A 81 2.95 -0.24 -9.88
N TYR A 82 2.85 -1.56 -9.99
CA TYR A 82 1.58 -2.21 -10.30
C TYR A 82 0.55 -2.00 -9.18
N VAL A 83 0.95 -2.23 -7.91
CA VAL A 83 0.09 -1.97 -6.73
C VAL A 83 -0.37 -0.51 -6.71
N GLU A 84 0.55 0.44 -6.89
CA GLU A 84 0.23 1.85 -6.97
C GLU A 84 -0.77 2.16 -8.09
N SER A 85 -0.55 1.61 -9.29
CA SER A 85 -1.45 1.81 -10.43
C SER A 85 -2.86 1.27 -10.18
N LEU A 86 -3.00 0.12 -9.52
CA LEU A 86 -4.30 -0.41 -9.12
C LEU A 86 -5.00 0.53 -8.13
N THR A 87 -4.25 1.03 -7.14
CA THR A 87 -4.76 1.94 -6.13
C THR A 87 -5.24 3.25 -6.76
N GLN A 88 -4.48 3.82 -7.66
CA GLN A 88 -4.83 5.07 -8.38
C GLN A 88 -6.06 4.91 -9.30
N LEU A 89 -6.21 3.76 -9.94
CA LEU A 89 -7.30 3.52 -10.88
C LEU A 89 -8.61 3.05 -10.23
N TYR A 90 -8.51 2.31 -9.13
CA TYR A 90 -9.65 1.61 -8.53
C TYR A 90 -9.82 1.89 -7.03
N SER A 91 -9.10 2.88 -6.52
CA SER A 91 -9.18 3.32 -5.13
C SER A 91 -9.00 2.16 -4.14
N LEU A 92 -9.85 2.07 -3.14
CA LEU A 92 -9.75 1.09 -2.07
C LEU A 92 -9.82 -0.37 -2.58
N GLU A 93 -10.64 -0.65 -3.61
CA GLU A 93 -10.70 -1.99 -4.23
C GLU A 93 -9.37 -2.37 -4.88
N GLY A 94 -8.74 -1.40 -5.56
CA GLY A 94 -7.41 -1.56 -6.15
C GLY A 94 -6.31 -1.76 -5.12
N LEU A 95 -6.39 -1.05 -3.99
CA LEU A 95 -5.45 -1.21 -2.88
C LEU A 95 -5.55 -2.60 -2.26
N HIS A 96 -6.76 -3.09 -1.97
CA HIS A 96 -6.97 -4.45 -1.45
C HIS A 96 -6.36 -5.52 -2.37
N CYS A 97 -6.68 -5.46 -3.66
CA CYS A 97 -6.14 -6.42 -4.64
C CYS A 97 -4.63 -6.28 -4.81
N GLY A 98 -4.11 -5.05 -4.76
CA GLY A 98 -2.68 -4.76 -4.87
C GLY A 98 -1.88 -5.32 -3.71
N LEU A 99 -2.35 -5.13 -2.48
CA LEU A 99 -1.68 -5.67 -1.28
C LEU A 99 -1.74 -7.21 -1.27
N GLU A 100 -2.87 -7.82 -1.62
CA GLU A 100 -2.98 -9.28 -1.76
C GLU A 100 -2.02 -9.83 -2.81
N TYR A 101 -1.92 -9.15 -3.97
CA TYR A 101 -0.94 -9.50 -4.99
C TYR A 101 0.49 -9.41 -4.46
N LEU A 102 0.83 -8.32 -3.75
CA LEU A 102 2.19 -8.09 -3.24
C LEU A 102 2.58 -9.13 -2.18
N ALA A 103 1.66 -9.51 -1.30
CA ALA A 103 1.88 -10.59 -0.32
C ALA A 103 2.23 -11.91 -1.03
N LYS A 104 1.44 -12.32 -2.01
CA LYS A 104 1.69 -13.52 -2.83
C LYS A 104 2.99 -13.42 -3.61
N PHE A 105 3.30 -12.23 -4.17
CA PHE A 105 4.55 -12.00 -4.90
C PHE A 105 5.77 -12.19 -3.98
N ILE A 106 5.78 -11.57 -2.81
CA ILE A 106 6.87 -11.70 -1.83
C ILE A 106 6.99 -13.16 -1.38
N SER A 107 5.87 -13.80 -1.05
CA SER A 107 5.86 -15.22 -0.65
C SER A 107 6.51 -16.13 -1.70
N GLN A 108 6.25 -15.92 -2.99
CA GLN A 108 6.67 -16.83 -4.06
C GLN A 108 8.03 -16.49 -4.68
N TYR A 109 8.36 -15.20 -4.75
CA TYR A 109 9.49 -14.72 -5.56
C TYR A 109 10.60 -14.04 -4.77
N TRP A 110 10.44 -13.80 -3.46
CA TRP A 110 11.42 -13.04 -2.69
C TRP A 110 12.87 -13.49 -2.87
N THR A 111 13.10 -14.80 -2.92
CA THR A 111 14.47 -15.36 -3.02
C THR A 111 15.08 -15.21 -4.41
N ILE A 112 14.26 -15.07 -5.46
CA ILE A 112 14.70 -15.09 -6.87
C ILE A 112 14.29 -13.85 -7.66
N CYS A 113 13.49 -12.93 -7.09
CA CYS A 113 13.04 -11.72 -7.78
C CYS A 113 14.17 -10.71 -7.98
N TRP A 114 13.95 -9.76 -8.90
CA TRP A 114 14.84 -8.64 -9.15
C TRP A 114 14.45 -7.41 -8.33
N PRO A 115 15.41 -6.57 -7.93
CA PRO A 115 16.86 -6.77 -8.02
C PRO A 115 17.32 -8.00 -7.25
N SER A 116 18.49 -8.55 -7.61
CA SER A 116 18.98 -9.77 -6.98
C SER A 116 19.26 -9.58 -5.49
N HIS A 117 19.27 -10.68 -4.72
CA HIS A 117 19.60 -10.61 -3.29
C HIS A 117 21.06 -10.21 -3.05
N GLU A 118 21.94 -10.47 -4.04
CA GLU A 118 23.36 -10.14 -3.97
C GLU A 118 23.62 -8.61 -4.00
N GLU A 119 22.67 -7.83 -4.52
CA GLU A 119 22.74 -6.36 -4.53
C GLU A 119 22.49 -5.71 -3.16
N GLY A 120 22.07 -6.50 -2.19
CA GLY A 120 21.82 -6.08 -0.81
C GLY A 120 20.31 -5.99 -0.46
N PRO A 121 19.95 -6.35 0.77
CA PRO A 121 18.57 -6.32 1.25
C PRO A 121 18.00 -4.91 1.30
N GLU A 122 18.84 -3.89 1.53
CA GLU A 122 18.41 -2.50 1.64
C GLU A 122 17.78 -1.97 0.34
N ILE A 123 18.22 -2.48 -0.84
CA ILE A 123 17.66 -2.06 -2.13
C ILE A 123 16.20 -2.48 -2.22
N ARG A 124 15.88 -3.72 -1.87
CA ARG A 124 14.50 -4.22 -1.88
C ARG A 124 13.65 -3.54 -0.81
N TYR A 125 14.18 -3.37 0.39
CA TYR A 125 13.52 -2.67 1.48
C TYR A 125 13.14 -1.24 1.07
N SER A 126 14.06 -0.49 0.44
CA SER A 126 13.81 0.88 -0.01
C SER A 126 12.65 0.99 -1.00
N LYS A 127 12.42 -0.04 -1.85
CA LYS A 127 11.30 -0.07 -2.79
C LYS A 127 9.96 -0.23 -2.07
N LEU A 128 9.92 -1.07 -1.02
CA LEU A 128 8.72 -1.23 -0.20
C LEU A 128 8.42 0.03 0.64
N VAL A 129 9.45 0.64 1.23
CA VAL A 129 9.30 1.92 1.96
C VAL A 129 8.84 3.04 1.03
N ARG A 130 9.30 3.06 -0.21
CA ARG A 130 8.81 4.03 -1.19
C ARG A 130 7.33 3.81 -1.51
N LEU A 131 6.91 2.55 -1.69
CA LEU A 131 5.50 2.23 -1.88
C LEU A 131 4.65 2.67 -0.67
N ASP A 132 5.12 2.45 0.57
CA ASP A 132 4.46 2.93 1.79
C ASP A 132 4.19 4.43 1.74
N MET A 133 5.19 5.22 1.31
CA MET A 133 5.03 6.67 1.18
C MET A 133 3.97 7.04 0.13
N ASP A 134 4.04 6.41 -1.05
CA ASP A 134 3.14 6.71 -2.17
C ASP A 134 1.69 6.30 -1.83
N LEU A 135 1.48 5.16 -1.15
CA LEU A 135 0.16 4.71 -0.69
C LEU A 135 -0.40 5.61 0.41
N SER A 136 0.41 5.98 1.40
CA SER A 136 -0.01 6.90 2.46
C SER A 136 -0.46 8.24 1.91
N GLU A 137 0.29 8.81 0.95
CA GLU A 137 -0.06 10.09 0.33
C GLU A 137 -1.35 9.99 -0.49
N TYR A 138 -1.53 8.91 -1.24
CA TYR A 138 -2.78 8.64 -1.94
C TYR A 138 -3.96 8.56 -0.97
N LEU A 139 -3.84 7.81 0.14
CA LEU A 139 -4.91 7.58 1.10
C LEU A 139 -5.39 8.89 1.77
N LYS A 140 -4.52 9.88 1.95
CA LYS A 140 -4.92 11.19 2.49
C LYS A 140 -5.87 11.93 1.57
N SER A 141 -5.70 11.80 0.26
CA SER A 141 -6.45 12.51 -0.76
C SER A 141 -7.56 11.67 -1.41
N CYS A 142 -7.62 10.36 -1.16
CA CYS A 142 -8.65 9.51 -1.74
C CYS A 142 -10.03 9.80 -1.14
N PRO A 143 -11.11 9.78 -1.95
CA PRO A 143 -12.47 9.88 -1.44
C PRO A 143 -12.81 8.72 -0.50
N LEU A 144 -13.21 9.03 0.72
CA LEU A 144 -13.62 8.03 1.73
C LEU A 144 -15.02 7.50 1.47
N LEU A 145 -15.85 8.35 0.85
CA LEU A 145 -17.18 8.04 0.35
C LEU A 145 -17.21 8.36 -1.15
N ASP A 146 -18.37 8.42 -1.77
CA ASP A 146 -18.48 8.72 -3.22
C ASP A 146 -18.30 10.21 -3.54
N ASP A 147 -17.98 11.04 -2.56
CA ASP A 147 -17.77 12.48 -2.67
C ASP A 147 -16.28 12.82 -2.58
N LYS A 148 -15.76 13.54 -3.57
CA LYS A 148 -14.37 13.96 -3.65
C LYS A 148 -13.94 14.94 -2.53
N GLU A 149 -14.92 15.60 -1.91
CA GLU A 149 -14.68 16.53 -0.81
C GLU A 149 -14.60 15.81 0.57
N ILE A 150 -14.95 14.54 0.63
CA ILE A 150 -14.87 13.75 1.87
C ILE A 150 -13.58 12.93 1.84
N THR A 151 -12.47 13.57 2.19
CA THR A 151 -11.13 12.96 2.28
C THR A 151 -10.52 13.22 3.66
N LEU A 152 -9.46 12.50 4.01
CA LEU A 152 -8.71 12.78 5.23
C LEU A 152 -8.03 14.17 5.16
N ALA A 153 -7.55 14.56 3.98
CA ALA A 153 -6.94 15.87 3.77
C ALA A 153 -7.95 17.02 4.00
N GLU A 154 -9.18 16.90 3.52
CA GLU A 154 -10.23 17.90 3.77
C GLU A 154 -10.64 17.92 5.24
N TRP A 155 -10.63 16.77 5.94
CA TRP A 155 -10.82 16.75 7.38
C TRP A 155 -9.74 17.54 8.13
N TYR A 156 -8.46 17.41 7.74
CA TYR A 156 -7.39 18.20 8.33
C TYR A 156 -7.52 19.69 8.02
N LYS A 157 -7.95 20.05 6.81
CA LYS A 157 -8.26 21.44 6.50
C LYS A 157 -9.38 21.99 7.38
N ALA A 158 -10.42 21.18 7.62
CA ALA A 158 -11.52 21.57 8.51
C ALA A 158 -11.05 21.80 9.95
N LEU A 159 -10.19 20.95 10.48
CA LEU A 159 -9.60 21.15 11.81
C LEU A 159 -8.71 22.39 11.85
N ALA A 160 -7.90 22.64 10.83
CA ALA A 160 -7.05 23.83 10.73
C ALA A 160 -7.90 25.12 10.63
N PHE A 161 -8.99 25.07 9.87
CA PHE A 161 -9.95 26.16 9.76
C PHE A 161 -10.59 26.52 11.11
N GLU A 162 -11.05 25.51 11.88
CA GLU A 162 -11.59 25.74 13.22
C GLU A 162 -10.55 26.34 14.18
N HIS A 163 -9.31 25.90 14.08
CA HIS A 163 -8.22 26.46 14.89
C HIS A 163 -7.96 27.92 14.51
N GLY A 164 -7.91 28.25 13.23
CA GLY A 164 -7.77 29.64 12.75
C GLY A 164 -8.96 30.52 13.11
N ALA A 165 -10.17 30.00 12.97
CA ALA A 165 -11.42 30.69 13.29
C ALA A 165 -11.63 30.93 14.80
N SER A 166 -11.03 30.11 15.66
CA SER A 166 -11.13 30.31 17.13
C SER A 166 -10.43 31.57 17.64
N LEU A 167 -9.66 32.27 16.79
CA LEU A 167 -8.91 33.46 17.13
C LEU A 167 -9.78 34.73 17.13
N SER A 168 -10.79 34.86 16.29
CA SER A 168 -11.80 35.92 16.31
C SER A 168 -13.00 35.61 15.39
N GLU A 169 -14.21 36.03 15.78
CA GLU A 169 -15.41 35.91 14.90
C GLU A 169 -15.25 36.66 13.59
N GLU A 170 -14.65 37.86 13.62
CA GLU A 170 -14.39 38.67 12.42
C GLU A 170 -13.37 38.02 11.47
N GLY A 171 -12.42 37.26 12.03
CA GLY A 171 -11.47 36.44 11.26
C GLY A 171 -12.15 35.26 10.59
N LYS A 172 -13.12 34.63 11.25
CA LYS A 172 -13.92 33.53 10.72
C LYS A 172 -14.76 33.98 9.52
N GLU A 173 -15.47 35.12 9.63
CA GLU A 173 -16.28 35.65 8.53
C GLU A 173 -15.42 35.99 7.30
N LYS A 174 -14.26 36.60 7.50
CA LYS A 174 -13.31 36.90 6.40
C LYS A 174 -12.76 35.63 5.74
N LEU A 175 -12.47 34.59 6.52
CA LEU A 175 -11.98 33.31 6.00
C LEU A 175 -13.06 32.63 5.15
N ILE A 176 -14.31 32.61 5.64
CA ILE A 176 -15.46 32.06 4.90
C ILE A 176 -15.69 32.83 3.59
N GLU A 177 -15.55 34.15 3.61
CA GLU A 177 -15.73 34.99 2.42
C GLU A 177 -14.63 34.78 1.37
N SER A 178 -13.37 34.51 1.80
CA SER A 178 -12.22 34.37 0.92
C SER A 178 -12.00 32.95 0.41
N GLU A 179 -12.23 31.93 1.23
CA GLU A 179 -11.87 30.54 0.97
C GLU A 179 -13.08 29.59 0.92
N GLY A 180 -14.26 30.04 1.38
CA GLY A 180 -15.45 29.23 1.54
C GLY A 180 -15.57 28.63 2.94
N ASP A 181 -16.70 27.99 3.21
CA ASP A 181 -16.95 27.32 4.49
C ASP A 181 -16.29 25.94 4.55
N HIS A 182 -15.07 25.90 5.07
CA HIS A 182 -14.33 24.67 5.35
C HIS A 182 -14.44 24.23 6.82
N SER A 183 -15.48 24.63 7.53
CA SER A 183 -15.68 24.26 8.93
C SER A 183 -15.88 22.76 9.14
N VAL A 184 -15.58 22.28 10.35
CA VAL A 184 -15.88 20.90 10.77
C VAL A 184 -17.39 20.60 10.63
N GLU A 185 -18.25 21.61 10.82
CA GLU A 185 -19.69 21.46 10.66
C GLU A 185 -20.09 21.26 9.19
N ALA A 186 -19.48 22.00 8.25
CA ALA A 186 -19.66 21.80 6.82
C ALA A 186 -19.23 20.39 6.39
N PHE A 187 -18.07 19.93 6.88
CA PHE A 187 -17.60 18.55 6.64
C PHE A 187 -18.60 17.51 7.16
N LYS A 188 -19.04 17.63 8.42
CA LYS A 188 -20.05 16.75 9.02
C LYS A 188 -21.36 16.74 8.24
N LYS A 189 -21.81 17.88 7.75
CA LYS A 189 -23.00 18.02 6.90
C LYS A 189 -22.83 17.26 5.57
N SER A 190 -21.64 17.28 4.98
CA SER A 190 -21.34 16.54 3.76
C SER A 190 -21.36 15.04 4.01
N VAL A 191 -20.74 14.55 5.10
CA VAL A 191 -20.83 13.13 5.50
C VAL A 191 -22.26 12.72 5.83
N GLY A 192 -23.05 13.60 6.46
CA GLY A 192 -24.46 13.36 6.83
C GLY A 192 -25.41 13.14 5.63
N LYS A 193 -24.99 13.41 4.39
CA LYS A 193 -25.74 13.04 3.17
C LYS A 193 -25.75 11.54 2.92
N TYR A 194 -24.83 10.78 3.55
CA TYR A 194 -24.70 9.34 3.38
C TYR A 194 -25.39 8.60 4.51
N ASN A 195 -25.95 7.44 4.19
CA ASN A 195 -26.55 6.59 5.21
C ASN A 195 -25.46 5.85 6.00
N THR A 196 -25.80 5.50 7.24
CA THR A 196 -24.90 4.78 8.17
C THR A 196 -24.36 3.48 7.56
N ARG A 197 -25.16 2.77 6.76
CA ARG A 197 -24.74 1.53 6.11
C ARG A 197 -23.55 1.76 5.17
N LYS A 198 -23.57 2.81 4.35
CA LYS A 198 -22.48 3.13 3.41
C LYS A 198 -21.20 3.47 4.18
N ILE A 199 -21.33 4.25 5.26
CA ILE A 199 -20.20 4.61 6.11
C ILE A 199 -19.61 3.35 6.79
N SER A 200 -20.47 2.46 7.31
CA SER A 200 -20.06 1.19 7.91
C SER A 200 -19.35 0.27 6.90
N GLU A 201 -19.87 0.17 5.68
CA GLU A 201 -19.22 -0.62 4.61
C GLU A 201 -17.81 -0.11 4.28
N GLN A 202 -17.62 1.22 4.25
CA GLN A 202 -16.28 1.79 4.02
C GLN A 202 -15.37 1.60 5.23
N PHE A 203 -15.87 1.84 6.43
CA PHE A 203 -15.13 1.60 7.67
C PHE A 203 -14.57 0.16 7.73
N LEU A 204 -15.41 -0.85 7.45
CA LEU A 204 -14.98 -2.25 7.43
C LEU A 204 -13.90 -2.52 6.38
N LYS A 205 -14.05 -1.97 5.17
CA LYS A 205 -13.03 -2.12 4.12
C LYS A 205 -11.67 -1.53 4.51
N PHE A 206 -11.64 -0.39 5.20
CA PHE A 206 -10.39 0.17 5.72
C PHE A 206 -9.83 -0.65 6.87
N SER A 207 -10.71 -1.19 7.73
CA SER A 207 -10.31 -2.01 8.89
C SER A 207 -9.68 -3.36 8.50
N ASP A 208 -9.96 -3.89 7.30
CA ASP A 208 -9.35 -5.14 6.80
C ASP A 208 -7.93 -4.95 6.21
N LEU A 209 -7.53 -3.72 5.91
CA LEU A 209 -6.23 -3.46 5.28
C LEU A 209 -5.02 -3.77 6.16
N PRO A 210 -5.02 -3.50 7.48
CA PRO A 210 -3.91 -3.83 8.36
C PRO A 210 -3.53 -5.31 8.32
N ASP A 211 -4.51 -6.22 8.25
CA ASP A 211 -4.26 -7.67 8.19
C ASP A 211 -3.51 -8.07 6.92
N LYS A 212 -3.81 -7.42 5.78
CA LYS A 212 -3.08 -7.65 4.52
C LYS A 212 -1.65 -7.11 4.57
N ILE A 213 -1.44 -6.00 5.27
CA ILE A 213 -0.10 -5.46 5.51
C ILE A 213 0.68 -6.40 6.45
N ASP A 214 0.04 -6.93 7.50
CA ASP A 214 0.65 -7.92 8.40
C ASP A 214 1.11 -9.17 7.65
N GLU A 215 0.34 -9.62 6.67
CA GLU A 215 0.70 -10.74 5.81
C GLU A 215 1.97 -10.45 4.99
N ILE A 216 2.07 -9.26 4.37
CA ILE A 216 3.26 -8.83 3.62
C ILE A 216 4.49 -8.79 4.54
N GLU A 217 4.38 -8.14 5.70
CA GLU A 217 5.48 -8.00 6.67
C GLU A 217 5.89 -9.35 7.25
N SER A 218 4.95 -10.27 7.45
CA SER A 218 5.22 -11.64 7.89
C SER A 218 6.03 -12.43 6.86
N PHE A 219 5.70 -12.33 5.56
CA PHE A 219 6.48 -12.95 4.50
C PHE A 219 7.86 -12.32 4.35
N TYR A 220 7.94 -10.99 4.47
CA TYR A 220 9.23 -10.30 4.46
C TYR A 220 10.13 -10.80 5.60
N PHE A 221 9.63 -10.81 6.83
CA PHE A 221 10.34 -11.32 8.01
C PHE A 221 10.77 -12.80 7.83
N PHE A 222 9.87 -13.63 7.30
CA PHE A 222 10.19 -15.05 7.05
C PHE A 222 11.40 -15.22 6.13
N HIS A 223 11.54 -14.40 5.12
CA HIS A 223 12.62 -14.49 4.14
C HIS A 223 13.92 -13.80 4.56
N THR A 224 13.83 -12.73 5.34
CA THR A 224 15.01 -11.91 5.68
C THR A 224 15.55 -12.20 7.07
N HIS A 225 14.71 -12.74 7.96
CA HIS A 225 14.97 -12.88 9.41
C HIS A 225 15.31 -11.53 10.08
N GLU A 226 14.99 -10.42 9.42
CA GLU A 226 15.16 -9.08 9.96
C GLU A 226 13.91 -8.69 10.74
N ASP A 227 14.07 -8.31 12.00
CA ASP A 227 12.97 -7.84 12.86
C ASP A 227 12.58 -6.40 12.49
N ILE A 228 12.25 -6.18 11.22
CA ILE A 228 11.76 -4.91 10.73
C ILE A 228 10.24 -4.93 10.82
N HIS A 229 9.74 -4.62 12.01
CA HIS A 229 8.34 -4.32 12.19
C HIS A 229 8.05 -2.94 11.56
N HIS A 230 7.00 -2.88 10.74
CA HIS A 230 6.45 -1.64 10.19
C HIS A 230 7.12 -1.08 8.93
N ILE A 231 7.31 -1.93 7.92
CA ILE A 231 7.68 -1.46 6.57
C ILE A 231 6.62 -0.44 6.07
N PHE A 232 5.34 -0.73 6.34
CA PHE A 232 4.19 0.11 5.95
C PHE A 232 3.67 0.98 7.09
N ALA A 233 4.55 1.56 7.90
CA ALA A 233 4.18 2.36 9.08
C ALA A 233 3.32 3.58 8.73
N LYS A 234 3.63 4.29 7.64
CA LYS A 234 2.88 5.48 7.21
C LYS A 234 1.49 5.11 6.69
N THR A 235 1.40 4.08 5.88
CA THR A 235 0.12 3.56 5.37
C THR A 235 -0.77 3.11 6.52
N ARG A 236 -0.24 2.35 7.50
CA ARG A 236 -0.97 1.94 8.69
C ARG A 236 -1.49 3.13 9.50
N HIS A 237 -0.63 4.11 9.72
CA HIS A 237 -1.01 5.31 10.45
C HIS A 237 -2.15 6.04 9.74
N THR A 238 -2.06 6.25 8.43
CA THR A 238 -3.11 6.89 7.65
C THR A 238 -4.42 6.10 7.65
N ILE A 239 -4.35 4.75 7.57
CA ILE A 239 -5.54 3.89 7.70
C ILE A 239 -6.17 4.04 9.08
N SER A 240 -5.37 4.07 10.14
CA SER A 240 -5.87 4.28 11.51
C SER A 240 -6.60 5.62 11.65
N GLU A 241 -6.05 6.70 11.08
CA GLU A 241 -6.70 8.01 11.09
C GLU A 241 -8.01 8.04 10.31
N ILE A 242 -8.06 7.34 9.15
CA ILE A 242 -9.29 7.21 8.35
C ILE A 242 -10.35 6.41 9.11
N THR A 243 -9.98 5.29 9.71
CA THR A 243 -10.92 4.46 10.48
C THR A 243 -11.42 5.19 11.73
N GLU A 244 -10.55 5.91 12.42
CA GLU A 244 -10.97 6.78 13.52
C GLU A 244 -11.93 7.88 13.05
N LEU A 245 -11.65 8.54 11.93
CA LEU A 245 -12.54 9.54 11.35
C LEU A 245 -13.91 8.95 11.01
N LEU A 246 -13.97 7.83 10.30
CA LEU A 246 -15.23 7.18 9.91
C LEU A 246 -16.01 6.68 11.13
N SER A 247 -15.33 6.18 12.17
CA SER A 247 -15.97 5.71 13.40
C SER A 247 -16.78 6.79 14.11
N ARG A 248 -16.37 8.06 14.02
CA ARG A 248 -17.09 9.20 14.61
C ARG A 248 -18.51 9.41 14.03
N PHE A 249 -18.77 8.85 12.86
CA PHE A 249 -20.06 8.92 12.17
C PHE A 249 -20.88 7.64 12.26
N LEU A 250 -20.40 6.63 13.01
CA LEU A 250 -21.08 5.37 13.23
C LEU A 250 -21.76 5.35 14.62
N PRO A 251 -22.91 4.65 14.77
CA PRO A 251 -23.52 4.37 16.08
C PRO A 251 -22.54 3.62 16.98
N GLN A 252 -22.64 3.81 18.28
CA GLN A 252 -21.74 3.18 19.28
C GLN A 252 -21.77 1.63 19.20
N ASP A 253 -22.91 1.04 18.87
CA ASP A 253 -23.09 -0.43 18.75
C ASP A 253 -22.17 -1.06 17.66
N VAL A 254 -21.75 -0.29 16.66
CA VAL A 254 -20.86 -0.75 15.58
C VAL A 254 -19.37 -0.56 15.96
N GLN A 255 -19.08 0.39 16.86
CA GLN A 255 -17.73 0.65 17.34
C GLN A 255 -17.23 -0.46 18.27
N ASP A 256 -18.11 -1.02 19.10
CA ASP A 256 -17.75 -2.04 20.11
C ASP A 256 -17.47 -3.43 19.50
N THR A 257 -17.97 -3.73 18.31
CA THR A 257 -17.73 -5.03 17.65
C THR A 257 -16.32 -5.18 17.08
N ASN A 258 -15.56 -4.09 16.91
CA ASN A 258 -14.19 -4.10 16.40
C ASN A 258 -13.15 -3.52 17.38
N ALA A 259 -13.54 -3.22 18.62
CA ALA A 259 -12.60 -2.89 19.70
C ALA A 259 -11.90 -4.18 20.19
N VAL A 260 -11.06 -4.79 19.35
CA VAL A 260 -9.94 -5.56 19.85
C VAL A 260 -9.00 -4.53 20.46
N SER A 261 -8.97 -4.50 21.80
CA SER A 261 -8.21 -3.58 22.65
C SER A 261 -6.83 -3.28 22.09
N PRO A 262 -6.38 -2.01 22.08
CA PRO A 262 -4.97 -1.71 21.98
C PRO A 262 -4.30 -2.37 23.18
N LEU A 263 -3.42 -3.32 22.92
CA LEU A 263 -2.56 -3.94 23.91
C LEU A 263 -1.83 -2.81 24.65
N SER A 264 -2.26 -2.59 25.90
CA SER A 264 -1.49 -1.85 26.87
C SER A 264 -0.08 -2.43 26.89
N VAL A 265 0.90 -1.60 26.55
CA VAL A 265 2.32 -1.91 26.65
C VAL A 265 2.64 -1.99 28.14
N GLU A 266 2.41 -3.15 28.76
CA GLU A 266 3.11 -3.55 29.96
C GLU A 266 4.42 -4.22 29.53
N SER A 267 5.51 -3.58 29.94
CA SER A 267 6.86 -4.11 29.88
C SER A 267 6.96 -5.47 30.58
N GLY A 268 6.86 -6.53 29.82
CA GLY A 268 7.04 -7.89 30.28
C GLY A 268 7.50 -8.75 29.11
N SER A 269 8.77 -9.17 29.18
CA SER A 269 9.37 -10.14 28.28
C SER A 269 8.48 -11.36 28.13
N ARG A 270 7.83 -11.52 26.98
CA ARG A 270 7.22 -12.77 26.54
C ARG A 270 7.62 -13.03 25.10
N GLU A 271 8.52 -13.98 24.94
CA GLU A 271 8.71 -14.74 23.71
C GLU A 271 7.35 -15.30 23.25
N THR A 272 6.76 -14.69 22.24
CA THR A 272 5.64 -15.27 21.52
C THR A 272 6.12 -15.60 20.11
N GLY A 273 6.69 -16.81 19.97
CA GLY A 273 6.84 -17.46 18.67
C GLY A 273 5.45 -17.64 18.05
N ARG A 274 5.07 -16.75 17.14
CA ARG A 274 3.95 -16.98 16.23
C ARG A 274 4.41 -18.00 15.20
N THR A 275 4.04 -19.27 15.41
CA THR A 275 4.18 -20.34 14.41
C THR A 275 3.20 -20.09 13.27
N LEU A 276 3.71 -20.13 12.03
CA LEU A 276 2.88 -20.12 10.82
C LEU A 276 1.83 -21.25 10.88
N PRO A 277 0.64 -21.08 10.27
CA PRO A 277 -0.36 -22.13 10.14
C PRO A 277 0.24 -23.42 9.55
N ALA A 278 -0.19 -24.57 10.05
CA ALA A 278 0.38 -25.86 9.68
C ALA A 278 0.39 -26.17 8.17
N GLU A 279 -0.58 -25.66 7.42
CA GLU A 279 -0.66 -25.78 5.97
C GLU A 279 0.44 -24.99 5.25
N GLN A 280 0.80 -23.81 5.75
CA GLN A 280 1.90 -23.02 5.22
C GLN A 280 3.26 -23.64 5.55
N GLN A 281 3.43 -24.23 6.74
CA GLN A 281 4.65 -24.96 7.10
C GLN A 281 4.87 -26.19 6.20
N ALA A 282 3.81 -26.91 5.86
CA ALA A 282 3.89 -28.08 4.96
C ALA A 282 4.25 -27.67 3.52
N TYR A 283 3.74 -26.54 3.04
CA TYR A 283 4.06 -26.00 1.72
C TYR A 283 5.54 -25.59 1.62
N TYR A 284 6.07 -24.92 2.64
CA TYR A 284 7.47 -24.50 2.67
C TYR A 284 8.44 -25.67 2.89
N ALA A 285 8.06 -26.70 3.65
CA ALA A 285 8.85 -27.92 3.81
C ALA A 285 9.00 -28.68 2.46
N ALA A 286 8.04 -28.57 1.57
CA ALA A 286 8.09 -29.18 0.25
C ALA A 286 8.98 -28.44 -0.76
N LEU A 287 9.28 -27.15 -0.50
CA LEU A 287 10.09 -26.27 -1.38
C LEU A 287 11.56 -26.22 -1.00
N THR A 288 11.95 -26.68 0.19
CA THR A 288 13.37 -26.76 0.60
C THR A 288 13.99 -28.02 0.01
N PRO A 289 15.03 -27.91 -0.84
CA PRO A 289 15.77 -29.10 -1.30
C PRO A 289 16.46 -29.73 -0.08
N SER A 290 16.22 -31.04 0.11
CA SER A 290 16.86 -31.81 1.16
C SER A 290 18.38 -31.67 1.10
N THR A 291 18.96 -31.06 2.10
CA THR A 291 20.41 -30.89 2.30
C THR A 291 21.16 -32.20 2.50
N ASP A 292 20.48 -33.35 2.51
CA ASP A 292 21.08 -34.67 2.70
C ASP A 292 21.87 -35.22 1.50
N LYS A 293 21.84 -34.54 0.34
CA LYS A 293 22.61 -34.98 -0.84
C LYS A 293 24.04 -34.43 -0.93
N GLU A 294 24.38 -33.38 -0.20
CA GLU A 294 25.75 -32.83 -0.23
C GLU A 294 26.71 -33.57 0.73
N MET A 295 26.24 -34.05 1.87
CA MET A 295 27.08 -34.81 2.80
C MET A 295 27.56 -36.17 2.25
N THR A 296 26.91 -36.71 1.25
CA THR A 296 27.31 -37.99 0.62
C THR A 296 28.38 -37.81 -0.45
N ARG A 297 28.57 -36.60 -0.98
CA ARG A 297 29.60 -36.28 -1.99
C ARG A 297 30.97 -36.02 -1.39
N GLU A 298 31.02 -35.37 -0.23
CA GLU A 298 32.31 -35.12 0.46
C GLU A 298 32.95 -36.37 1.00
N LYS A 299 32.16 -37.37 1.44
CA LYS A 299 32.71 -38.66 1.90
C LYS A 299 33.19 -39.59 0.79
N ALA A 300 32.92 -39.31 -0.47
CA ALA A 300 33.36 -40.09 -1.62
C ALA A 300 34.68 -39.60 -2.22
N ILE A 301 35.24 -38.48 -1.73
CA ILE A 301 36.51 -37.89 -2.23
C ILE A 301 37.69 -38.21 -1.29
N GLU A 302 37.43 -38.72 -0.07
CA GLU A 302 38.48 -39.12 0.90
C GLU A 302 38.73 -40.64 0.97
N GLN A 303 38.26 -41.42 -0.02
CA GLN A 303 38.63 -42.79 -0.25
C GLN A 303 39.18 -42.97 -1.69
#